data_b609e6d11634faefc61620b9d747662b
#
_entry.id   b609e6d11634faefc61620b9d747662b
#
_cell.length_a   1.000
_cell.length_b   1.000
_cell.length_c   1.000
_cell.angle_alpha   90.00
_cell.angle_beta   90.00
_cell.angle_gamma   90.00
#
_symmetry.space_group_name_H-M   'P 1'
#
loop_
_entity.id
_entity.type
_entity.pdbx_description
1 polymer ?
#
loop_
_entity_poly.entity_id
_entity_poly.type
_entity_poly.pdbx_seq_one_letter_code
_entity_poly.pdbx_strand_id
1 'polypeptide(L)'
;NSINVALKNAADFGVSVVIFWIFGFGLMFGTSYNGLFGTDLFFFKTDKAEYMTYFVFQAMFVATAATIISGAVAERMKFNGYLIMTVLATGVIYPIVGHWAWSSSYLSKYDTVDQLLVVTDTVRATGWLSDMGFIDFAGSTIVHSVGGWIALAAIIILGPRIGKYSKANKGKFTGSSFPLAVLGTLILWFGWFGFNGGSNGAMDEVVPLILINTFLAAAFGLLTGLSISYFKFKKPDPFYIILGPLAGLVAITAGCNSMTSVTSIFVGIGGAIIAIVVNEILNKYEIDDVVGAVPVHLAAGIWGTLAVGLFSDLSILGTELDRFSQIKIQLVGIGSIGAFTFISSFIILSAFNKFYPLRVSTVQEELGLNIAEHNAVSIEHDLISILDKQSESGDLKVRGPQDPFTAGGVIGLYYNKLMSKLETSEEEKNKWRERISKEVKLAVKVQENFLPKRNLKNYPVHGINIAAREVSGDFFSFYPHNDSIYFIIADVAGKGIHAGMVMAKASTLFEVLSQSKVDPDEMVFHMNNDLNNTKTGGMFVTSIVGEYNV
;
A
#
# COMPACT_ATOMS: atom_id res chain seq x y z
N ASN A 1 5.50 -1.04 2.51
CA ASN A 1 6.25 -2.32 2.40
C ASN A 1 7.47 -2.28 1.45
N SER A 2 7.82 -1.11 0.87
CA SER A 2 8.90 -0.97 -0.11
C SER A 2 10.29 -1.32 0.45
N ILE A 3 10.57 -0.94 1.70
CA ILE A 3 11.83 -1.27 2.37
C ILE A 3 11.97 -2.77 2.57
N ASN A 4 10.92 -3.46 3.03
CA ASN A 4 10.94 -4.91 3.18
C ASN A 4 11.21 -5.63 1.85
N VAL A 5 10.60 -5.18 0.74
CA VAL A 5 10.83 -5.75 -0.59
C VAL A 5 12.26 -5.51 -1.05
N ALA A 6 12.78 -4.29 -0.89
CA ALA A 6 14.16 -3.96 -1.24
C ALA A 6 15.18 -4.80 -0.45
N LEU A 7 14.98 -4.95 0.86
CA LEU A 7 15.84 -5.78 1.71
C LEU A 7 15.76 -7.27 1.36
N LYS A 8 14.57 -7.78 1.01
CA LYS A 8 14.41 -9.15 0.51
C LYS A 8 15.22 -9.37 -0.76
N ASN A 9 15.13 -8.46 -1.73
CA ASN A 9 15.85 -8.60 -2.99
C ASN A 9 17.38 -8.46 -2.82
N ALA A 10 17.84 -7.61 -1.91
CA ALA A 10 19.28 -7.53 -1.59
C ALA A 10 19.79 -8.79 -0.88
N ALA A 11 18.98 -9.34 0.05
CA ALA A 11 19.35 -10.53 0.80
C ALA A 11 19.29 -11.80 -0.06
N ASP A 12 18.26 -11.93 -0.92
CA ASP A 12 18.14 -13.10 -1.80
C ASP A 12 19.28 -13.17 -2.82
N PHE A 13 19.70 -12.03 -3.36
CA PHE A 13 20.85 -11.97 -4.25
C PHE A 13 22.11 -12.52 -3.56
N GLY A 14 22.42 -12.04 -2.36
CA GLY A 14 23.58 -12.51 -1.60
C GLY A 14 23.48 -13.99 -1.22
N VAL A 15 22.33 -14.42 -0.72
CA VAL A 15 22.07 -15.83 -0.36
C VAL A 15 22.14 -16.73 -1.58
N SER A 16 21.54 -16.33 -2.70
CA SER A 16 21.54 -17.11 -3.95
C SER A 16 22.97 -17.38 -4.44
N VAL A 17 23.81 -16.36 -4.50
CA VAL A 17 25.20 -16.50 -4.94
C VAL A 17 25.99 -17.45 -4.02
N VAL A 18 25.84 -17.29 -2.70
CA VAL A 18 26.55 -18.14 -1.71
C VAL A 18 26.09 -19.60 -1.80
N ILE A 19 24.79 -19.84 -1.82
CA ILE A 19 24.24 -21.21 -1.90
C ILE A 19 24.57 -21.87 -3.24
N PHE A 20 24.50 -21.10 -4.32
CA PHE A 20 24.88 -21.59 -5.63
C PHE A 20 26.36 -21.96 -5.70
N TRP A 21 27.24 -21.17 -5.06
CA TRP A 21 28.66 -21.48 -4.94
C TRP A 21 28.93 -22.76 -4.13
N ILE A 22 28.20 -22.93 -3.00
CA ILE A 22 28.40 -24.11 -2.13
C ILE A 22 27.90 -25.38 -2.79
N PHE A 23 26.64 -25.39 -3.27
CA PHE A 23 25.93 -26.58 -3.73
C PHE A 23 25.41 -26.48 -5.16
N GLY A 24 24.78 -25.34 -5.50
CA GLY A 24 23.96 -25.25 -6.72
C GLY A 24 24.76 -25.47 -7.98
N PHE A 25 25.96 -24.88 -8.09
CA PHE A 25 26.80 -25.05 -9.27
C PHE A 25 27.20 -26.52 -9.48
N GLY A 26 27.57 -27.22 -8.41
CA GLY A 26 27.92 -28.64 -8.46
C GLY A 26 26.71 -29.51 -8.87
N LEU A 27 25.55 -29.28 -8.30
CA LEU A 27 24.31 -30.00 -8.68
C LEU A 27 23.90 -29.74 -10.14
N MET A 28 24.19 -28.55 -10.67
CA MET A 28 23.79 -28.16 -12.02
C MET A 28 24.79 -28.61 -13.09
N PHE A 29 26.07 -28.44 -12.85
CA PHE A 29 27.13 -28.60 -13.85
C PHE A 29 28.15 -29.69 -13.50
N GLY A 30 28.02 -30.34 -12.36
CA GLY A 30 28.86 -31.48 -12.00
C GLY A 30 28.63 -32.72 -12.84
N THR A 31 29.48 -33.74 -12.64
CA THR A 31 29.35 -35.03 -13.29
C THR A 31 27.95 -35.61 -13.07
N SER A 32 27.27 -35.92 -14.16
CA SER A 32 25.86 -36.27 -14.14
C SER A 32 25.60 -37.65 -13.52
N TYR A 33 24.69 -37.74 -12.59
CA TYR A 33 24.12 -38.99 -12.13
C TYR A 33 22.86 -39.32 -12.95
N ASN A 34 23.00 -40.19 -13.94
CA ASN A 34 21.91 -40.65 -14.83
C ASN A 34 21.09 -39.52 -15.47
N GLY A 35 21.69 -38.38 -15.79
CA GLY A 35 21.00 -37.25 -16.38
C GLY A 35 20.16 -36.42 -15.40
N LEU A 36 20.16 -36.71 -14.09
CA LEU A 36 19.27 -36.14 -13.10
C LEU A 36 19.87 -34.98 -12.31
N PHE A 37 21.12 -35.08 -11.86
CA PHE A 37 21.82 -34.06 -11.11
C PHE A 37 23.34 -34.30 -11.13
N GLY A 38 24.10 -33.25 -10.87
CA GLY A 38 25.56 -33.31 -10.74
C GLY A 38 26.02 -33.76 -9.35
N THR A 39 27.16 -34.43 -9.30
CA THR A 39 27.69 -35.08 -8.08
C THR A 39 29.04 -34.54 -7.61
N ASP A 40 29.65 -33.60 -8.32
CA ASP A 40 30.91 -32.97 -8.00
C ASP A 40 30.85 -31.44 -8.20
N LEU A 41 31.99 -30.74 -8.22
CA LEU A 41 32.13 -29.29 -8.33
C LEU A 41 31.45 -28.50 -7.21
N PHE A 42 31.19 -29.11 -6.07
CA PHE A 42 30.73 -28.42 -4.86
C PHE A 42 31.82 -27.49 -4.33
N PHE A 43 31.43 -26.38 -3.68
CA PHE A 43 32.33 -25.31 -3.27
C PHE A 43 33.18 -24.83 -4.44
N PHE A 44 32.52 -24.45 -5.52
CA PHE A 44 33.15 -24.16 -6.82
C PHE A 44 34.49 -23.44 -6.68
N LYS A 45 35.53 -24.06 -7.23
CA LYS A 45 36.92 -23.57 -7.17
C LYS A 45 37.60 -23.82 -8.50
N THR A 46 38.19 -22.79 -9.06
CA THR A 46 38.93 -22.84 -10.29
C THR A 46 39.97 -21.71 -10.33
N ASP A 47 41.06 -21.88 -11.10
CA ASP A 47 42.04 -20.84 -11.40
C ASP A 47 41.86 -20.28 -12.82
N LYS A 48 40.88 -20.79 -13.58
CA LYS A 48 40.64 -20.41 -14.97
C LYS A 48 39.58 -19.33 -15.10
N ALA A 49 39.95 -18.27 -15.82
CA ALA A 49 39.08 -17.08 -16.00
C ALA A 49 37.76 -17.41 -16.68
N GLU A 50 37.75 -18.32 -17.68
CA GLU A 50 36.54 -18.73 -18.40
C GLU A 50 35.51 -19.36 -17.46
N TYR A 51 35.96 -20.26 -16.57
CA TYR A 51 35.05 -20.90 -15.61
C TYR A 51 34.56 -19.95 -14.54
N MET A 52 35.40 -19.01 -14.09
CA MET A 52 34.97 -17.94 -13.19
C MET A 52 33.90 -17.08 -13.84
N THR A 53 34.06 -16.71 -15.11
CA THR A 53 33.08 -15.92 -15.87
C THR A 53 31.77 -16.69 -16.04
N TYR A 54 31.86 -17.99 -16.37
CA TYR A 54 30.68 -18.83 -16.51
C TYR A 54 29.93 -18.99 -15.19
N PHE A 55 30.65 -19.17 -14.07
CA PHE A 55 30.04 -19.20 -12.74
C PHE A 55 29.28 -17.92 -12.43
N VAL A 56 29.91 -16.76 -12.65
CA VAL A 56 29.27 -15.44 -12.39
C VAL A 56 28.04 -15.28 -13.26
N PHE A 57 28.13 -15.66 -14.54
CA PHE A 57 26.99 -15.61 -15.46
C PHE A 57 25.82 -16.48 -14.96
N GLN A 58 26.07 -17.74 -14.60
CA GLN A 58 25.04 -18.65 -14.09
C GLN A 58 24.48 -18.23 -12.71
N ALA A 59 25.33 -17.60 -11.86
CA ALA A 59 24.90 -17.06 -10.58
C ALA A 59 23.84 -15.95 -10.75
N MET A 60 23.92 -15.14 -11.82
CA MET A 60 22.90 -14.12 -12.12
C MET A 60 21.55 -14.75 -12.48
N PHE A 61 21.56 -15.87 -13.19
CA PHE A 61 20.33 -16.59 -13.57
C PHE A 61 19.64 -17.22 -12.35
N VAL A 62 20.37 -17.88 -11.47
CA VAL A 62 19.81 -18.47 -10.26
C VAL A 62 19.26 -17.40 -9.32
N ALA A 63 19.96 -16.26 -9.17
CA ALA A 63 19.47 -15.13 -8.40
C ALA A 63 18.19 -14.53 -9.01
N THR A 64 18.11 -14.48 -10.36
CA THR A 64 16.90 -14.04 -11.06
C THR A 64 15.72 -14.95 -10.76
N ALA A 65 15.90 -16.27 -10.80
CA ALA A 65 14.84 -17.22 -10.47
C ALA A 65 14.31 -17.04 -9.03
N ALA A 66 15.22 -16.75 -8.05
CA ALA A 66 14.86 -16.49 -6.67
C ALA A 66 14.11 -15.17 -6.50
N THR A 67 14.57 -14.10 -7.15
CA THR A 67 13.96 -12.77 -7.01
C THR A 67 12.55 -12.68 -7.61
N ILE A 68 12.22 -13.51 -8.62
CA ILE A 68 10.85 -13.64 -9.17
C ILE A 68 9.84 -13.97 -8.05
N ILE A 69 10.22 -14.82 -7.13
CA ILE A 69 9.37 -15.27 -6.03
C ILE A 69 9.09 -14.11 -5.06
N SER A 70 10.08 -13.25 -4.79
CA SER A 70 9.97 -12.10 -3.90
C SER A 70 8.77 -11.21 -4.23
N GLY A 71 8.57 -10.92 -5.51
CA GLY A 71 7.48 -10.07 -5.98
C GLY A 71 6.10 -10.66 -5.70
N ALA A 72 5.92 -11.96 -5.99
CA ALA A 72 4.64 -12.64 -5.82
C ALA A 72 4.19 -12.72 -4.35
N VAL A 73 5.13 -12.95 -3.41
CA VAL A 73 4.85 -13.14 -1.97
C VAL A 73 4.95 -11.85 -1.15
N ALA A 74 5.15 -10.71 -1.81
CA ALA A 74 5.30 -9.42 -1.14
C ALA A 74 4.14 -9.11 -0.20
N GLU A 75 4.41 -8.27 0.81
CA GLU A 75 3.46 -7.73 1.79
C GLU A 75 2.89 -8.70 2.82
N ARG A 76 3.12 -10.03 2.71
CA ARG A 76 2.57 -11.00 3.66
C ARG A 76 3.50 -12.13 4.09
N MET A 77 4.59 -12.36 3.37
CA MET A 77 5.55 -13.40 3.73
C MET A 77 6.61 -12.88 4.68
N LYS A 78 6.92 -13.63 5.75
CA LYS A 78 8.01 -13.32 6.68
C LYS A 78 9.35 -13.27 5.96
N PHE A 79 10.23 -12.37 6.40
CA PHE A 79 11.57 -12.19 5.84
C PHE A 79 12.40 -13.48 5.90
N ASN A 80 12.48 -14.10 7.08
CA ASN A 80 13.22 -15.35 7.26
C ASN A 80 12.60 -16.52 6.47
N GLY A 81 11.28 -16.58 6.35
CA GLY A 81 10.57 -17.57 5.54
C GLY A 81 10.95 -17.45 4.06
N TYR A 82 11.09 -16.22 3.57
CA TYR A 82 11.55 -15.94 2.23
C TYR A 82 13.00 -16.38 2.00
N LEU A 83 13.92 -16.12 2.94
CA LEU A 83 15.31 -16.56 2.82
C LEU A 83 15.46 -18.09 2.79
N ILE A 84 14.67 -18.81 3.60
CA ILE A 84 14.65 -20.28 3.55
C ILE A 84 14.18 -20.77 2.18
N MET A 85 13.14 -20.14 1.64
CA MET A 85 12.66 -20.47 0.29
C MET A 85 13.72 -20.19 -0.78
N THR A 86 14.46 -19.09 -0.66
CA THR A 86 15.61 -18.76 -1.53
C THR A 86 16.67 -19.86 -1.48
N VAL A 87 17.06 -20.32 -0.29
CA VAL A 87 18.03 -21.41 -0.12
C VAL A 87 17.57 -22.69 -0.83
N LEU A 88 16.30 -23.06 -0.67
CA LEU A 88 15.73 -24.25 -1.33
C LEU A 88 15.66 -24.10 -2.85
N ALA A 89 15.23 -22.95 -3.31
CA ALA A 89 15.14 -22.66 -4.74
C ALA A 89 16.52 -22.71 -5.41
N THR A 90 17.51 -22.03 -4.84
CA THR A 90 18.83 -21.84 -5.46
C THR A 90 19.81 -22.98 -5.18
N GLY A 91 19.62 -23.69 -4.07
CA GLY A 91 20.48 -24.82 -3.68
C GLY A 91 20.05 -26.17 -4.24
N VAL A 92 18.74 -26.35 -4.52
CA VAL A 92 18.22 -27.68 -4.88
C VAL A 92 17.32 -27.63 -6.12
N ILE A 93 16.20 -26.89 -6.08
CA ILE A 93 15.17 -27.00 -7.11
C ILE A 93 15.67 -26.52 -8.48
N TYR A 94 16.18 -25.29 -8.52
CA TYR A 94 16.72 -24.70 -9.75
C TYR A 94 17.91 -25.48 -10.32
N PRO A 95 18.94 -25.85 -9.51
CA PRO A 95 20.08 -26.61 -10.04
C PRO A 95 19.72 -27.96 -10.63
N ILE A 96 18.77 -28.69 -10.04
CA ILE A 96 18.35 -30.00 -10.56
C ILE A 96 17.72 -29.86 -11.95
N VAL A 97 16.76 -28.94 -12.10
CA VAL A 97 16.10 -28.75 -13.42
C VAL A 97 17.03 -28.07 -14.42
N GLY A 98 17.95 -27.23 -13.94
CA GLY A 98 19.02 -26.68 -14.76
C GLY A 98 19.98 -27.76 -15.27
N HIS A 99 20.29 -28.78 -14.47
CA HIS A 99 21.07 -29.95 -14.91
C HIS A 99 20.39 -30.69 -16.04
N TRP A 100 19.07 -30.90 -15.97
CA TRP A 100 18.34 -31.60 -17.00
C TRP A 100 18.48 -31.00 -18.39
N ALA A 101 18.56 -29.70 -18.51
CA ALA A 101 18.54 -28.98 -19.78
C ALA A 101 19.89 -28.35 -20.17
N TRP A 102 20.70 -27.93 -19.18
CA TRP A 102 21.88 -27.09 -19.43
C TRP A 102 23.22 -27.70 -19.04
N SER A 103 23.26 -28.89 -18.44
CA SER A 103 24.53 -29.51 -18.04
C SER A 103 25.50 -29.73 -19.20
N SER A 104 24.98 -30.08 -20.39
CA SER A 104 25.76 -30.23 -21.60
C SER A 104 26.41 -28.94 -22.12
N SER A 105 25.80 -27.78 -21.88
CA SER A 105 26.32 -26.51 -22.36
C SER A 105 27.64 -26.13 -21.70
N TYR A 106 27.83 -26.51 -20.44
CA TYR A 106 29.11 -26.31 -19.74
C TYR A 106 30.19 -27.22 -20.29
N LEU A 107 29.88 -28.52 -20.49
CA LEU A 107 30.80 -29.53 -21.00
C LEU A 107 31.24 -29.25 -22.44
N SER A 108 30.30 -28.98 -23.34
CA SER A 108 30.62 -28.76 -24.76
C SER A 108 31.50 -27.52 -25.00
N LYS A 109 31.45 -26.54 -24.13
CA LYS A 109 32.19 -25.29 -24.28
C LYS A 109 33.61 -25.32 -23.72
N TYR A 110 33.86 -26.16 -22.71
CA TYR A 110 35.09 -26.11 -21.91
C TYR A 110 35.83 -27.44 -21.79
N ASP A 111 35.28 -28.53 -22.30
CA ASP A 111 35.79 -29.90 -22.12
C ASP A 111 37.12 -30.18 -22.86
N THR A 112 37.43 -29.42 -23.89
CA THR A 112 38.67 -29.57 -24.68
C THR A 112 39.91 -28.93 -24.06
N VAL A 113 39.76 -28.19 -22.98
CA VAL A 113 40.85 -27.30 -22.44
C VAL A 113 41.40 -27.80 -21.10
N ASP A 114 40.73 -28.70 -20.38
CA ASP A 114 41.12 -29.00 -19.01
C ASP A 114 41.23 -30.46 -18.64
N GLN A 115 42.48 -30.88 -18.39
CA GLN A 115 42.79 -32.21 -17.85
C GLN A 115 42.23 -32.47 -16.44
N LEU A 116 41.77 -31.44 -15.73
CA LEU A 116 41.12 -31.57 -14.42
C LEU A 116 39.65 -32.07 -14.52
N LEU A 117 39.02 -31.89 -15.67
CA LEU A 117 37.68 -32.36 -15.95
C LEU A 117 37.67 -33.62 -16.85
N VAL A 118 38.80 -33.99 -17.43
CA VAL A 118 38.97 -35.26 -18.15
C VAL A 118 39.28 -36.36 -17.15
N VAL A 119 38.30 -36.90 -16.55
CA VAL A 119 38.40 -38.22 -15.93
C VAL A 119 37.98 -39.25 -16.94
N THR A 120 38.96 -39.92 -17.52
CA THR A 120 38.85 -41.25 -18.16
C THR A 120 37.62 -41.50 -19.04
N ASP A 121 37.80 -41.89 -20.28
CA ASP A 121 36.98 -42.62 -21.28
C ASP A 121 35.47 -42.88 -21.04
N THR A 122 34.86 -42.27 -20.05
CA THR A 122 33.41 -42.28 -19.82
C THR A 122 32.83 -40.98 -20.31
N VAL A 123 32.08 -41.03 -21.39
CA VAL A 123 31.16 -39.96 -21.81
C VAL A 123 30.42 -39.47 -20.56
N ARG A 124 30.66 -38.24 -20.12
CA ARG A 124 29.89 -37.66 -19.04
C ARG A 124 28.44 -37.65 -19.52
N ALA A 125 27.56 -38.36 -18.81
CA ALA A 125 26.15 -38.30 -19.11
C ALA A 125 25.68 -36.85 -19.00
N THR A 126 25.04 -36.36 -20.02
CA THR A 126 24.43 -35.04 -20.07
C THR A 126 23.06 -35.06 -19.37
N GLY A 127 22.42 -33.94 -19.18
CA GLY A 127 21.07 -33.90 -18.66
C GLY A 127 20.07 -34.55 -19.61
N TRP A 128 19.16 -35.37 -19.10
CA TRP A 128 18.28 -36.18 -19.89
C TRP A 128 17.37 -35.39 -20.87
N LEU A 129 16.97 -34.15 -20.52
CA LEU A 129 16.22 -33.29 -21.44
C LEU A 129 17.09 -32.76 -22.57
N SER A 130 18.34 -32.39 -22.25
CA SER A 130 19.32 -31.97 -23.24
C SER A 130 19.56 -33.10 -24.27
N ASP A 131 19.73 -34.36 -23.81
CA ASP A 131 19.91 -35.52 -24.66
C ASP A 131 18.70 -35.80 -25.56
N MET A 132 17.50 -35.41 -25.13
CA MET A 132 16.29 -35.49 -25.95
C MET A 132 16.15 -34.36 -26.99
N GLY A 133 17.01 -33.34 -26.94
CA GLY A 133 16.93 -32.16 -27.81
C GLY A 133 16.03 -31.05 -27.31
N PHE A 134 15.77 -30.96 -25.99
CA PHE A 134 15.09 -29.81 -25.38
C PHE A 134 15.96 -28.58 -25.48
N ILE A 135 15.40 -27.47 -25.95
CA ILE A 135 16.08 -26.19 -26.14
C ILE A 135 15.41 -25.10 -25.29
N ASP A 136 16.21 -24.45 -24.48
CA ASP A 136 15.85 -23.21 -23.76
C ASP A 136 17.10 -22.34 -23.72
N PHE A 137 17.27 -21.47 -24.72
CA PHE A 137 18.55 -20.78 -24.98
C PHE A 137 19.01 -19.91 -23.78
N ALA A 138 18.13 -19.10 -23.25
CA ALA A 138 18.50 -18.20 -22.15
C ALA A 138 17.55 -18.32 -20.92
N GLY A 139 16.58 -19.24 -20.89
CA GLY A 139 15.87 -19.59 -19.66
C GLY A 139 14.42 -19.16 -19.55
N SER A 140 13.63 -19.15 -20.65
CA SER A 140 12.17 -18.96 -20.51
C SER A 140 11.55 -19.99 -19.55
N THR A 141 11.98 -21.24 -19.60
CA THR A 141 11.56 -22.28 -18.64
C THR A 141 12.50 -22.36 -17.45
N ILE A 142 13.80 -22.55 -17.68
CA ILE A 142 14.78 -22.86 -16.61
C ILE A 142 14.90 -21.72 -15.59
N VAL A 143 14.82 -20.48 -16.01
CA VAL A 143 14.89 -19.33 -15.09
C VAL A 143 13.49 -18.85 -14.73
N HIS A 144 12.73 -18.44 -15.75
CA HIS A 144 11.48 -17.72 -15.52
C HIS A 144 10.34 -18.62 -15.08
N SER A 145 10.10 -19.75 -15.78
CA SER A 145 9.02 -20.64 -15.37
C SER A 145 9.33 -21.35 -14.04
N VAL A 146 10.59 -21.69 -13.75
CA VAL A 146 10.98 -22.27 -12.46
C VAL A 146 10.67 -21.29 -11.33
N GLY A 147 11.15 -20.03 -11.42
CA GLY A 147 10.80 -18.99 -10.46
C GLY A 147 9.28 -18.79 -10.32
N GLY A 148 8.56 -18.79 -11.45
CA GLY A 148 7.11 -18.65 -11.50
C GLY A 148 6.34 -19.83 -10.90
N TRP A 149 6.80 -21.08 -11.06
CA TRP A 149 6.21 -22.26 -10.43
C TRP A 149 6.38 -22.26 -8.91
N ILE A 150 7.59 -21.91 -8.42
CA ILE A 150 7.84 -21.76 -6.99
C ILE A 150 6.96 -20.63 -6.41
N ALA A 151 6.87 -19.50 -7.12
CA ALA A 151 6.01 -18.39 -6.76
C ALA A 151 4.55 -18.81 -6.65
N LEU A 152 4.03 -19.55 -7.64
CA LEU A 152 2.65 -20.05 -7.63
C LEU A 152 2.38 -20.96 -6.42
N ALA A 153 3.28 -21.90 -6.12
CA ALA A 153 3.17 -22.76 -4.95
C ALA A 153 3.12 -21.93 -3.66
N ALA A 154 4.02 -20.93 -3.54
CA ALA A 154 4.10 -20.07 -2.37
C ALA A 154 2.84 -19.22 -2.17
N ILE A 155 2.31 -18.58 -3.23
CA ILE A 155 1.11 -17.72 -3.10
C ILE A 155 -0.15 -18.52 -2.79
N ILE A 156 -0.27 -19.77 -3.27
CA ILE A 156 -1.37 -20.66 -2.90
C ILE A 156 -1.30 -21.01 -1.41
N ILE A 157 -0.12 -21.32 -0.87
CA ILE A 157 0.08 -21.67 0.54
C ILE A 157 -0.16 -20.44 1.46
N LEU A 158 0.31 -19.27 1.05
CA LEU A 158 0.16 -18.05 1.85
C LEU A 158 -1.28 -17.49 1.83
N GLY A 159 -2.02 -17.74 0.76
CA GLY A 159 -3.32 -17.11 0.53
C GLY A 159 -3.24 -15.63 0.13
N PRO A 160 -4.38 -15.00 -0.17
CA PRO A 160 -4.43 -13.59 -0.57
C PRO A 160 -4.15 -12.64 0.60
N ARG A 161 -3.70 -11.41 0.30
CA ARG A 161 -3.56 -10.32 1.28
C ARG A 161 -4.91 -9.99 1.91
N ILE A 162 -4.87 -9.55 3.17
CA ILE A 162 -6.07 -9.24 3.95
C ILE A 162 -6.91 -8.18 3.22
N GLY A 163 -8.17 -8.52 2.97
CA GLY A 163 -9.11 -7.61 2.32
C GLY A 163 -8.94 -7.42 0.81
N LYS A 164 -7.97 -8.05 0.13
CA LYS A 164 -7.70 -7.88 -1.30
C LYS A 164 -8.95 -8.09 -2.17
N TYR A 165 -9.70 -9.15 -1.92
CA TYR A 165 -10.90 -9.51 -2.68
C TYR A 165 -12.22 -9.15 -1.99
N SER A 166 -12.18 -8.41 -0.86
CA SER A 166 -13.40 -7.96 -0.19
C SER A 166 -14.14 -6.91 -1.02
N LYS A 167 -15.48 -6.93 -0.99
CA LYS A 167 -16.31 -5.95 -1.71
C LYS A 167 -16.03 -4.49 -1.31
N ALA A 168 -15.68 -4.26 -0.02
CA ALA A 168 -15.37 -2.94 0.51
C ALA A 168 -14.06 -2.35 -0.03
N ASN A 169 -13.13 -3.20 -0.48
CA ASN A 169 -11.78 -2.80 -0.92
C ASN A 169 -11.57 -2.94 -2.43
N LYS A 170 -12.63 -3.21 -3.19
CA LYS A 170 -12.52 -3.32 -4.65
C LYS A 170 -11.88 -2.07 -5.25
N GLY A 171 -10.72 -2.24 -5.91
CA GLY A 171 -9.95 -1.15 -6.54
C GLY A 171 -9.05 -0.34 -5.60
N LYS A 172 -8.96 -0.66 -4.30
CA LYS A 172 -8.09 0.05 -3.35
C LYS A 172 -6.64 -0.47 -3.31
N PHE A 173 -6.38 -1.69 -3.81
CA PHE A 173 -5.04 -2.26 -3.89
C PHE A 173 -4.34 -1.78 -5.15
N THR A 174 -3.69 -0.63 -5.06
CA THR A 174 -2.88 -0.04 -6.14
C THR A 174 -1.40 -0.13 -5.80
N GLY A 175 -0.53 -0.14 -6.82
CA GLY A 175 0.91 -0.08 -6.61
C GLY A 175 1.33 1.21 -5.87
N SER A 176 2.35 1.12 -5.02
CA SER A 176 2.84 2.24 -4.23
C SER A 176 3.48 3.35 -5.08
N SER A 177 4.15 2.99 -6.18
CA SER A 177 4.80 3.94 -7.08
C SER A 177 4.90 3.40 -8.49
N PHE A 178 3.97 3.75 -9.36
CA PHE A 178 4.05 3.42 -10.78
C PHE A 178 5.27 4.02 -11.49
N PRO A 179 5.73 5.26 -11.20
CA PRO A 179 6.96 5.78 -11.81
C PRO A 179 8.18 4.91 -11.54
N LEU A 180 8.37 4.43 -10.29
CA LEU A 180 9.45 3.52 -9.95
C LEU A 180 9.28 2.14 -10.61
N ALA A 181 8.06 1.65 -10.75
CA ALA A 181 7.79 0.39 -11.45
C ALA A 181 8.14 0.49 -12.95
N VAL A 182 7.82 1.60 -13.59
CA VAL A 182 8.20 1.88 -15.00
C VAL A 182 9.72 1.98 -15.12
N LEU A 183 10.39 2.70 -14.21
CA LEU A 183 11.85 2.77 -14.19
C LEU A 183 12.48 1.39 -14.04
N GLY A 184 11.96 0.57 -13.11
CA GLY A 184 12.39 -0.82 -12.92
C GLY A 184 12.19 -1.66 -14.18
N THR A 185 11.09 -1.49 -14.91
CA THR A 185 10.83 -2.17 -16.18
C THR A 185 11.85 -1.78 -17.25
N LEU A 186 12.21 -0.51 -17.35
CA LEU A 186 13.22 -0.04 -18.31
C LEU A 186 14.63 -0.55 -17.95
N ILE A 187 14.98 -0.61 -16.67
CA ILE A 187 16.25 -1.19 -16.19
C ILE A 187 16.30 -2.71 -16.50
N LEU A 188 15.21 -3.44 -16.27
CA LEU A 188 15.10 -4.85 -16.63
C LEU A 188 15.22 -5.04 -18.15
N TRP A 189 14.55 -4.22 -18.95
CA TRP A 189 14.65 -4.28 -20.41
C TRP A 189 16.09 -4.06 -20.88
N PHE A 190 16.77 -3.05 -20.35
CA PHE A 190 18.19 -2.83 -20.63
C PHE A 190 19.04 -4.02 -20.22
N GLY A 191 18.83 -4.55 -19.01
CA GLY A 191 19.55 -5.73 -18.51
C GLY A 191 19.32 -6.98 -19.36
N TRP A 192 18.16 -7.08 -20.04
CA TRP A 192 17.81 -8.23 -20.89
C TRP A 192 18.67 -8.35 -22.15
N PHE A 193 19.26 -7.27 -22.62
CA PHE A 193 20.25 -7.34 -23.69
C PHE A 193 21.48 -8.12 -23.22
N GLY A 194 21.92 -7.93 -21.99
CA GLY A 194 22.97 -8.74 -21.37
C GLY A 194 22.50 -10.16 -21.04
N PHE A 195 21.25 -10.31 -20.60
CA PHE A 195 20.64 -11.60 -20.28
C PHE A 195 20.63 -12.52 -21.51
N ASN A 196 20.04 -12.09 -22.61
CA ASN A 196 19.94 -12.86 -23.86
C ASN A 196 21.24 -12.83 -24.65
N GLY A 197 21.86 -11.66 -24.87
CA GLY A 197 23.11 -11.53 -25.63
C GLY A 197 24.28 -12.25 -24.96
N GLY A 198 24.38 -12.18 -23.62
CA GLY A 198 25.39 -12.88 -22.84
C GLY A 198 25.24 -14.41 -22.90
N SER A 199 24.02 -14.92 -23.09
CA SER A 199 23.77 -16.37 -23.23
C SER A 199 24.44 -17.00 -24.46
N ASN A 200 24.82 -16.19 -25.46
CA ASN A 200 25.62 -16.63 -26.58
C ASN A 200 27.06 -17.01 -26.18
N GLY A 201 27.53 -16.45 -25.06
CA GLY A 201 28.85 -16.76 -24.48
C GLY A 201 30.04 -16.24 -25.29
N ALA A 202 29.83 -15.59 -26.42
CA ALA A 202 30.82 -14.92 -27.24
C ALA A 202 30.19 -13.71 -27.94
N MET A 203 30.98 -12.69 -28.22
CA MET A 203 30.51 -11.53 -28.98
C MET A 203 30.80 -11.79 -30.46
N ASP A 204 29.88 -12.47 -31.13
CA ASP A 204 29.97 -12.89 -32.54
C ASP A 204 28.82 -12.30 -33.39
N GLU A 205 28.69 -12.79 -34.64
CA GLU A 205 27.72 -12.32 -35.62
C GLU A 205 26.26 -12.65 -35.25
N VAL A 206 26.01 -13.56 -34.30
CA VAL A 206 24.66 -13.92 -33.85
C VAL A 206 24.11 -12.93 -32.83
N VAL A 207 24.98 -12.30 -32.04
CA VAL A 207 24.56 -11.39 -30.96
C VAL A 207 23.67 -10.23 -31.46
N PRO A 208 23.94 -9.53 -32.59
CA PRO A 208 23.04 -8.52 -33.10
C PRO A 208 21.62 -9.02 -33.39
N LEU A 209 21.46 -10.25 -33.89
CA LEU A 209 20.14 -10.87 -34.09
C LEU A 209 19.43 -11.10 -32.74
N ILE A 210 20.14 -11.62 -31.74
CA ILE A 210 19.61 -11.82 -30.38
C ILE A 210 19.10 -10.51 -29.80
N LEU A 211 19.87 -9.43 -29.92
CA LEU A 211 19.50 -8.11 -29.39
C LEU A 211 18.27 -7.52 -30.08
N ILE A 212 18.19 -7.59 -31.43
CA ILE A 212 17.02 -7.08 -32.14
C ILE A 212 15.75 -7.90 -31.84
N ASN A 213 15.86 -9.23 -31.76
CA ASN A 213 14.75 -10.10 -31.41
C ASN A 213 14.23 -9.80 -30.00
N THR A 214 15.12 -9.61 -29.05
CA THR A 214 14.81 -9.21 -27.67
C THR A 214 14.10 -7.87 -27.63
N PHE A 215 14.62 -6.88 -28.39
CA PHE A 215 14.04 -5.54 -28.46
C PHE A 215 12.64 -5.53 -29.05
N LEU A 216 12.44 -6.23 -30.17
CA LEU A 216 11.16 -6.29 -30.86
C LEU A 216 10.09 -7.02 -30.04
N ALA A 217 10.43 -8.16 -29.43
CA ALA A 217 9.49 -8.90 -28.59
C ALA A 217 8.99 -8.04 -27.41
N ALA A 218 9.87 -7.30 -26.75
CA ALA A 218 9.50 -6.39 -25.68
C ALA A 218 8.62 -5.21 -26.18
N ALA A 219 9.00 -4.57 -27.29
CA ALA A 219 8.27 -3.45 -27.85
C ALA A 219 6.85 -3.83 -28.27
N PHE A 220 6.69 -4.97 -28.96
CA PHE A 220 5.38 -5.47 -29.37
C PHE A 220 4.59 -6.02 -28.19
N GLY A 221 5.24 -6.58 -27.18
CA GLY A 221 4.61 -6.91 -25.89
C GLY A 221 4.01 -5.66 -25.21
N LEU A 222 4.76 -4.56 -25.16
CA LEU A 222 4.27 -3.27 -24.63
C LEU A 222 3.06 -2.75 -25.43
N LEU A 223 3.17 -2.72 -26.77
CA LEU A 223 2.08 -2.27 -27.63
C LEU A 223 0.82 -3.14 -27.47
N THR A 224 0.99 -4.44 -27.26
CA THR A 224 -0.10 -5.36 -26.99
C THR A 224 -0.77 -5.05 -25.66
N GLY A 225 0.00 -4.87 -24.57
CA GLY A 225 -0.51 -4.48 -23.26
C GLY A 225 -1.25 -3.14 -23.30
N LEU A 226 -0.69 -2.15 -23.99
CA LEU A 226 -1.32 -0.86 -24.23
C LEU A 226 -2.65 -1.00 -24.99
N SER A 227 -2.66 -1.76 -26.09
CA SER A 227 -3.86 -1.97 -26.91
C SER A 227 -4.97 -2.64 -26.14
N ILE A 228 -4.68 -3.76 -25.44
CA ILE A 228 -5.67 -4.47 -24.63
C ILE A 228 -6.21 -3.57 -23.50
N SER A 229 -5.34 -2.77 -22.88
CA SER A 229 -5.73 -1.80 -21.86
C SER A 229 -6.76 -0.79 -22.40
N TYR A 230 -6.51 -0.23 -23.59
CA TYR A 230 -7.46 0.68 -24.25
C TYR A 230 -8.80 0.03 -24.59
N PHE A 231 -8.77 -1.19 -25.13
CA PHE A 231 -10.01 -1.92 -25.45
C PHE A 231 -10.83 -2.21 -24.19
N LYS A 232 -10.18 -2.59 -23.10
CA LYS A 232 -10.83 -3.03 -21.87
C LYS A 232 -11.29 -1.86 -20.99
N PHE A 233 -10.43 -0.85 -20.79
CA PHE A 233 -10.64 0.23 -19.81
C PHE A 233 -10.89 1.58 -20.43
N LYS A 234 -10.82 1.71 -21.77
CA LYS A 234 -10.91 2.97 -22.52
C LYS A 234 -9.84 4.01 -22.14
N LYS A 235 -8.79 3.58 -21.48
CA LYS A 235 -7.62 4.37 -21.05
C LYS A 235 -6.41 3.46 -20.83
N PRO A 236 -5.18 4.00 -20.87
CA PRO A 236 -3.98 3.25 -20.54
C PRO A 236 -4.03 2.78 -19.08
N ASP A 237 -3.83 1.50 -18.85
CA ASP A 237 -3.68 0.93 -17.51
C ASP A 237 -2.19 0.67 -17.23
N PRO A 238 -1.60 1.28 -16.18
CA PRO A 238 -0.17 1.18 -15.91
C PRO A 238 0.31 -0.26 -15.70
N PHE A 239 -0.51 -1.10 -15.08
CA PHE A 239 -0.15 -2.49 -14.83
C PHE A 239 0.02 -3.28 -16.12
N TYR A 240 -0.89 -3.14 -17.10
CA TYR A 240 -0.82 -3.84 -18.38
C TYR A 240 0.34 -3.33 -19.25
N ILE A 241 0.68 -2.04 -19.15
CA ILE A 241 1.81 -1.44 -19.85
C ILE A 241 3.14 -1.96 -19.32
N ILE A 242 3.25 -2.24 -18.02
CA ILE A 242 4.43 -2.84 -17.39
C ILE A 242 4.52 -4.34 -17.68
N LEU A 243 3.40 -5.06 -17.57
CA LEU A 243 3.31 -6.50 -17.75
C LEU A 243 3.64 -6.93 -19.19
N GLY A 244 3.16 -6.16 -20.18
CA GLY A 244 3.32 -6.50 -21.60
C GLY A 244 4.78 -6.67 -22.05
N PRO A 245 5.66 -5.68 -21.89
CA PRO A 245 7.05 -5.77 -22.32
C PRO A 245 7.82 -6.86 -21.57
N LEU A 246 7.60 -7.00 -20.26
CA LEU A 246 8.26 -8.04 -19.47
C LEU A 246 7.86 -9.45 -19.93
N ALA A 247 6.57 -9.67 -20.23
CA ALA A 247 6.10 -10.93 -20.78
C ALA A 247 6.66 -11.20 -22.18
N GLY A 248 6.82 -10.16 -23.01
CA GLY A 248 7.48 -10.28 -24.31
C GLY A 248 8.96 -10.66 -24.20
N LEU A 249 9.69 -10.07 -23.25
CA LEU A 249 11.07 -10.39 -22.93
C LEU A 249 11.23 -11.84 -22.48
N VAL A 250 10.41 -12.28 -21.54
CA VAL A 250 10.42 -13.67 -21.05
C VAL A 250 10.11 -14.65 -22.17
N ALA A 251 9.14 -14.35 -23.01
CA ALA A 251 8.72 -15.23 -24.09
C ALA A 251 9.83 -15.45 -25.14
N ILE A 252 10.57 -14.41 -25.51
CA ILE A 252 11.60 -14.53 -26.55
C ILE A 252 12.89 -15.19 -26.06
N THR A 253 13.09 -15.24 -24.74
CA THR A 253 14.32 -15.67 -24.09
C THR A 253 14.76 -17.08 -24.48
N ALA A 254 13.82 -18.03 -24.70
CA ALA A 254 14.16 -19.41 -25.07
C ALA A 254 14.69 -19.57 -26.51
N GLY A 255 14.38 -18.64 -27.42
CA GLY A 255 14.67 -18.82 -28.85
C GLY A 255 15.16 -17.57 -29.57
N CYS A 256 15.63 -16.55 -28.85
CA CYS A 256 16.06 -15.29 -29.42
C CYS A 256 17.23 -15.42 -30.43
N ASN A 257 18.03 -16.47 -30.32
CA ASN A 257 19.14 -16.78 -31.21
C ASN A 257 18.75 -17.51 -32.49
N SER A 258 17.57 -18.15 -32.51
CA SER A 258 17.15 -19.10 -33.59
C SER A 258 15.86 -18.68 -34.27
N MET A 259 15.30 -17.53 -33.93
CA MET A 259 14.08 -16.96 -34.53
C MET A 259 14.40 -15.78 -35.43
N THR A 260 13.56 -15.53 -36.43
CA THR A 260 13.63 -14.31 -37.24
C THR A 260 13.04 -13.13 -36.46
N SER A 261 13.38 -11.90 -36.88
CA SER A 261 12.81 -10.69 -36.28
C SER A 261 11.29 -10.62 -36.43
N VAL A 262 10.72 -11.19 -37.48
CA VAL A 262 9.26 -11.24 -37.69
C VAL A 262 8.62 -12.22 -36.71
N THR A 263 9.18 -13.42 -36.52
CA THR A 263 8.63 -14.39 -35.58
C THR A 263 8.77 -13.92 -34.14
N SER A 264 9.83 -13.19 -33.78
CA SER A 264 10.01 -12.61 -32.45
C SER A 264 8.91 -11.62 -32.08
N ILE A 265 8.37 -10.88 -33.06
CA ILE A 265 7.19 -10.01 -32.87
C ILE A 265 5.97 -10.84 -32.41
N PHE A 266 5.66 -11.92 -33.12
CA PHE A 266 4.54 -12.80 -32.76
C PHE A 266 4.73 -13.46 -31.38
N VAL A 267 5.97 -13.82 -31.03
CA VAL A 267 6.31 -14.38 -29.72
C VAL A 267 6.07 -13.35 -28.63
N GLY A 268 6.48 -12.09 -28.82
CA GLY A 268 6.25 -11.00 -27.88
C GLY A 268 4.77 -10.67 -27.69
N ILE A 269 3.99 -10.59 -28.79
CA ILE A 269 2.54 -10.40 -28.73
C ILE A 269 1.86 -11.56 -27.96
N GLY A 270 2.19 -12.80 -28.31
CA GLY A 270 1.64 -13.98 -27.66
C GLY A 270 1.95 -14.03 -26.15
N GLY A 271 3.19 -13.71 -25.77
CA GLY A 271 3.62 -13.62 -24.37
C GLY A 271 2.78 -12.63 -23.58
N ALA A 272 2.58 -11.41 -24.13
CA ALA A 272 1.77 -10.38 -23.48
C ALA A 272 0.29 -10.77 -23.34
N ILE A 273 -0.31 -11.37 -24.38
CA ILE A 273 -1.71 -11.84 -24.34
C ILE A 273 -1.87 -12.92 -23.26
N ILE A 274 -1.01 -13.92 -23.26
CA ILE A 274 -1.08 -15.06 -22.32
C ILE A 274 -0.89 -14.55 -20.89
N ALA A 275 0.07 -13.66 -20.63
CA ALA A 275 0.28 -13.09 -19.33
C ALA A 275 -0.95 -12.31 -18.83
N ILE A 276 -1.58 -11.49 -19.68
CA ILE A 276 -2.80 -10.76 -19.33
C ILE A 276 -3.95 -11.74 -19.01
N VAL A 277 -4.15 -12.77 -19.84
CA VAL A 277 -5.20 -13.76 -19.61
C VAL A 277 -4.98 -14.52 -18.31
N VAL A 278 -3.75 -14.97 -18.03
CA VAL A 278 -3.43 -15.68 -16.78
C VAL A 278 -3.59 -14.77 -15.57
N ASN A 279 -3.21 -13.50 -15.65
CA ASN A 279 -3.47 -12.54 -14.58
C ASN A 279 -4.97 -12.40 -14.25
N GLU A 280 -5.84 -12.35 -15.27
CA GLU A 280 -7.29 -12.32 -15.08
C GLU A 280 -7.82 -13.63 -14.46
N ILE A 281 -7.25 -14.76 -14.87
CA ILE A 281 -7.59 -16.08 -14.30
C ILE A 281 -7.21 -16.15 -12.82
N LEU A 282 -6.00 -15.74 -12.45
CA LEU A 282 -5.55 -15.72 -11.05
C LEU A 282 -6.46 -14.83 -10.19
N ASN A 283 -6.78 -13.63 -10.68
CA ASN A 283 -7.70 -12.72 -9.98
C ASN A 283 -9.11 -13.31 -9.85
N LYS A 284 -9.61 -14.03 -10.86
CA LYS A 284 -10.92 -14.69 -10.81
C LYS A 284 -10.99 -15.79 -9.74
N TYR A 285 -9.89 -16.52 -9.54
CA TYR A 285 -9.77 -17.55 -8.51
C TYR A 285 -9.22 -17.05 -7.18
N GLU A 286 -9.12 -15.74 -7.02
CA GLU A 286 -8.64 -15.08 -5.79
C GLU A 286 -7.22 -15.51 -5.38
N ILE A 287 -6.39 -15.86 -6.36
CA ILE A 287 -4.96 -16.14 -6.18
C ILE A 287 -4.21 -14.81 -6.30
N ASP A 288 -3.74 -14.28 -5.17
CA ASP A 288 -3.13 -12.94 -5.10
C ASP A 288 -1.65 -12.96 -5.45
N ASP A 289 -1.34 -12.60 -6.67
CA ASP A 289 0.02 -12.29 -7.13
C ASP A 289 0.21 -10.77 -7.15
N VAL A 290 1.09 -10.27 -6.27
CA VAL A 290 1.19 -8.83 -6.00
C VAL A 290 1.67 -8.03 -7.21
N VAL A 291 2.63 -8.58 -7.98
CA VAL A 291 3.29 -7.87 -9.08
C VAL A 291 3.03 -8.50 -10.45
N GLY A 292 2.29 -9.60 -10.50
CA GLY A 292 2.08 -10.34 -11.75
C GLY A 292 3.28 -11.21 -12.14
N ALA A 293 4.02 -11.73 -11.15
CA ALA A 293 5.20 -12.56 -11.39
C ALA A 293 4.84 -13.89 -12.08
N VAL A 294 3.77 -14.56 -11.66
CA VAL A 294 3.28 -15.81 -12.27
C VAL A 294 2.83 -15.60 -13.73
N PRO A 295 1.98 -14.61 -14.05
CA PRO A 295 1.63 -14.31 -15.43
C PRO A 295 2.83 -14.05 -16.35
N VAL A 296 3.77 -13.22 -15.89
CA VAL A 296 4.94 -12.83 -16.68
C VAL A 296 5.94 -13.96 -16.80
N HIS A 297 6.34 -14.58 -15.70
CA HIS A 297 7.46 -15.52 -15.72
C HIS A 297 7.04 -16.95 -15.99
N LEU A 298 5.94 -17.42 -15.37
CA LEU A 298 5.46 -18.76 -15.62
C LEU A 298 4.73 -18.88 -16.98
N ALA A 299 3.69 -18.07 -17.17
CA ALA A 299 2.82 -18.27 -18.34
C ALA A 299 3.50 -17.85 -19.64
N ALA A 300 4.16 -16.67 -19.68
CA ALA A 300 4.91 -16.26 -20.86
C ALA A 300 6.19 -17.12 -21.06
N GLY A 301 6.77 -17.67 -19.99
CA GLY A 301 7.89 -18.61 -20.09
C GLY A 301 7.50 -19.93 -20.75
N ILE A 302 6.36 -20.52 -20.39
CA ILE A 302 5.77 -21.70 -21.05
C ILE A 302 5.55 -21.41 -22.54
N TRP A 303 4.95 -20.26 -22.85
CA TRP A 303 4.74 -19.84 -24.23
C TRP A 303 6.05 -19.69 -25.00
N GLY A 304 7.06 -19.04 -24.41
CA GLY A 304 8.35 -18.82 -25.04
C GLY A 304 9.08 -20.13 -25.37
N THR A 305 9.07 -21.09 -24.45
CA THR A 305 9.66 -22.42 -24.69
C THR A 305 8.89 -23.21 -25.75
N LEU A 306 7.56 -23.13 -25.75
CA LEU A 306 6.75 -23.71 -26.81
C LEU A 306 7.02 -23.05 -28.17
N ALA A 307 7.23 -21.74 -28.18
CA ALA A 307 7.53 -20.96 -29.37
C ALA A 307 8.83 -21.40 -30.07
N VAL A 308 9.81 -21.94 -29.34
CA VAL A 308 11.00 -22.55 -29.93
C VAL A 308 10.59 -23.65 -30.90
N GLY A 309 9.75 -24.58 -30.45
CA GLY A 309 9.24 -25.67 -31.33
C GLY A 309 8.41 -25.16 -32.50
N LEU A 310 7.71 -24.03 -32.34
CA LEU A 310 6.82 -23.47 -33.36
C LEU A 310 7.55 -22.63 -34.42
N PHE A 311 8.50 -21.77 -34.01
CA PHE A 311 9.00 -20.67 -34.83
C PHE A 311 10.51 -20.66 -35.05
N SER A 312 11.33 -21.38 -34.25
CA SER A 312 12.77 -21.42 -34.47
C SER A 312 13.16 -22.06 -35.76
N ASP A 313 14.28 -21.64 -36.34
CA ASP A 313 14.93 -22.34 -37.43
C ASP A 313 15.57 -23.62 -36.90
N LEU A 314 15.07 -24.76 -37.37
CA LEU A 314 15.53 -26.08 -36.93
C LEU A 314 17.01 -26.34 -37.24
N SER A 315 17.52 -25.75 -38.30
CA SER A 315 18.93 -25.91 -38.68
C SER A 315 19.89 -25.26 -37.69
N ILE A 316 19.41 -24.23 -36.99
CA ILE A 316 20.18 -23.52 -35.95
C ILE A 316 20.12 -24.25 -34.60
N LEU A 317 19.03 -25.00 -34.33
CA LEU A 317 18.88 -25.71 -33.07
C LEU A 317 19.84 -26.90 -32.89
N GLY A 318 20.34 -27.49 -33.97
CA GLY A 318 21.32 -28.59 -33.93
C GLY A 318 20.78 -29.90 -33.32
N THR A 319 19.45 -30.04 -33.22
CA THR A 319 18.81 -31.24 -32.62
C THR A 319 18.50 -32.33 -33.60
N GLU A 320 18.64 -32.06 -34.90
CA GLU A 320 18.27 -32.99 -35.99
C GLU A 320 16.79 -33.46 -35.94
N LEU A 321 15.95 -32.82 -35.13
CA LEU A 321 14.53 -33.15 -34.97
C LEU A 321 13.70 -32.43 -36.03
N ASP A 322 12.63 -33.09 -36.47
CA ASP A 322 11.59 -32.41 -37.26
C ASP A 322 10.75 -31.48 -36.39
N ARG A 323 9.95 -30.64 -37.02
CA ARG A 323 9.12 -29.63 -36.35
C ARG A 323 8.19 -30.24 -35.29
N PHE A 324 7.53 -31.33 -35.59
CA PHE A 324 6.61 -31.98 -34.69
C PHE A 324 7.32 -32.58 -33.48
N SER A 325 8.44 -33.27 -33.71
CA SER A 325 9.29 -33.84 -32.67
C SER A 325 9.86 -32.73 -31.76
N GLN A 326 10.30 -31.60 -32.32
CA GLN A 326 10.79 -30.47 -31.53
C GLN A 326 9.67 -29.92 -30.63
N ILE A 327 8.45 -29.70 -31.14
CA ILE A 327 7.30 -29.25 -30.33
C ILE A 327 7.04 -30.25 -29.19
N LYS A 328 7.04 -31.55 -29.50
CA LYS A 328 6.79 -32.62 -28.51
C LYS A 328 7.84 -32.58 -27.39
N ILE A 329 9.12 -32.44 -27.72
CA ILE A 329 10.19 -32.37 -26.72
C ILE A 329 10.10 -31.09 -25.86
N GLN A 330 9.77 -29.95 -26.47
CA GLN A 330 9.52 -28.72 -25.71
C GLN A 330 8.37 -28.89 -24.69
N LEU A 331 7.27 -29.55 -25.08
CA LEU A 331 6.17 -29.88 -24.18
C LEU A 331 6.56 -30.86 -23.07
N VAL A 332 7.40 -31.87 -23.37
CA VAL A 332 7.94 -32.76 -22.34
C VAL A 332 8.79 -32.00 -21.33
N GLY A 333 9.68 -31.11 -21.79
CA GLY A 333 10.50 -30.27 -20.91
C GLY A 333 9.66 -29.34 -20.05
N ILE A 334 8.72 -28.59 -20.65
CA ILE A 334 7.78 -27.73 -19.93
C ILE A 334 7.03 -28.51 -18.85
N GLY A 335 6.49 -29.69 -19.21
CA GLY A 335 5.68 -30.49 -18.30
C GLY A 335 6.49 -31.11 -17.17
N SER A 336 7.65 -31.69 -17.45
CA SER A 336 8.49 -32.34 -16.45
C SER A 336 9.14 -31.35 -15.49
N ILE A 337 9.68 -30.24 -16.00
CA ILE A 337 10.24 -29.16 -15.18
C ILE A 337 9.14 -28.52 -14.31
N GLY A 338 7.99 -28.23 -14.92
CA GLY A 338 6.85 -27.64 -14.21
C GLY A 338 6.32 -28.56 -13.10
N ALA A 339 6.10 -29.83 -13.41
CA ALA A 339 5.63 -30.81 -12.43
C ALA A 339 6.61 -30.98 -11.27
N PHE A 340 7.89 -31.17 -11.56
CA PHE A 340 8.92 -31.29 -10.51
C PHE A 340 9.00 -30.04 -9.66
N THR A 341 9.11 -28.87 -10.29
CA THR A 341 9.27 -27.60 -9.57
C THR A 341 8.06 -27.27 -8.70
N PHE A 342 6.85 -27.39 -9.26
CA PHE A 342 5.64 -27.08 -8.51
C PHE A 342 5.39 -28.07 -7.37
N ILE A 343 5.45 -29.39 -7.66
CA ILE A 343 5.14 -30.41 -6.66
C ILE A 343 6.17 -30.40 -5.53
N SER A 344 7.47 -30.35 -5.84
CA SER A 344 8.53 -30.29 -4.81
C SER A 344 8.41 -29.01 -3.97
N SER A 345 8.21 -27.85 -4.59
CA SER A 345 8.02 -26.59 -3.89
C SER A 345 6.78 -26.62 -3.00
N PHE A 346 5.66 -27.11 -3.53
CA PHE A 346 4.41 -27.16 -2.77
C PHE A 346 4.50 -28.10 -1.56
N ILE A 347 5.10 -29.28 -1.73
CA ILE A 347 5.31 -30.23 -0.62
C ILE A 347 6.24 -29.64 0.44
N ILE A 348 7.42 -29.14 0.03
CA ILE A 348 8.43 -28.64 0.96
C ILE A 348 7.90 -27.40 1.69
N LEU A 349 7.32 -26.44 0.98
CA LEU A 349 6.79 -25.22 1.59
C LEU A 349 5.58 -25.50 2.49
N SER A 350 4.70 -26.45 2.12
CA SER A 350 3.56 -26.85 2.96
C SER A 350 4.04 -27.53 4.24
N ALA A 351 5.00 -28.44 4.13
CA ALA A 351 5.61 -29.07 5.29
C ALA A 351 6.27 -28.05 6.20
N PHE A 352 7.05 -27.14 5.62
CA PHE A 352 7.74 -26.09 6.39
C PHE A 352 6.75 -25.13 7.06
N ASN A 353 5.69 -24.70 6.33
CA ASN A 353 4.65 -23.81 6.85
C ASN A 353 3.92 -24.39 8.08
N LYS A 354 3.88 -25.73 8.20
CA LYS A 354 3.27 -26.42 9.36
C LYS A 354 4.09 -26.24 10.64
N PHE A 355 5.43 -26.20 10.55
CA PHE A 355 6.33 -26.01 11.69
C PHE A 355 6.70 -24.55 11.93
N TYR A 356 6.82 -23.79 10.88
CA TYR A 356 7.16 -22.37 10.90
C TYR A 356 6.21 -21.62 9.95
N PRO A 357 5.14 -20.98 10.46
CA PRO A 357 4.21 -20.24 9.62
C PRO A 357 4.93 -19.19 8.77
N LEU A 358 4.86 -19.36 7.44
CA LEU A 358 5.54 -18.49 6.47
C LEU A 358 4.89 -17.11 6.37
N ARG A 359 3.58 -17.00 6.64
CA ARG A 359 2.86 -15.73 6.65
C ARG A 359 3.04 -15.01 7.99
N VAL A 360 3.12 -13.69 7.94
CA VAL A 360 3.06 -12.84 9.13
C VAL A 360 1.67 -12.89 9.78
N SER A 361 1.54 -12.46 11.04
CA SER A 361 0.23 -12.36 11.69
C SER A 361 -0.62 -11.26 11.05
N THR A 362 -1.94 -11.31 11.24
CA THR A 362 -2.89 -10.29 10.76
C THR A 362 -2.48 -8.89 11.18
N VAL A 363 -2.12 -8.73 12.46
CA VAL A 363 -1.68 -7.44 13.02
C VAL A 363 -0.40 -6.93 12.33
N GLN A 364 0.56 -7.82 12.08
CA GLN A 364 1.81 -7.46 11.38
C GLN A 364 1.58 -7.09 9.91
N GLU A 365 0.64 -7.77 9.24
CA GLU A 365 0.29 -7.46 7.84
C GLU A 365 -0.41 -6.10 7.72
N GLU A 366 -1.32 -5.77 8.67
CA GLU A 366 -2.00 -4.48 8.75
C GLU A 366 -1.04 -3.34 9.12
N LEU A 367 -0.12 -3.58 10.07
CA LEU A 367 0.93 -2.63 10.45
C LEU A 367 1.90 -2.35 9.30
N GLY A 368 2.09 -3.33 8.41
CA GLY A 368 3.04 -3.29 7.31
C GLY A 368 4.42 -3.83 7.67
N LEU A 369 4.99 -4.58 6.73
CA LEU A 369 6.25 -5.32 6.93
C LEU A 369 7.50 -4.44 7.10
N ASN A 370 7.47 -3.19 6.68
CA ASN A 370 8.56 -2.26 6.97
C ASN A 370 8.76 -2.10 8.48
N ILE A 371 7.67 -1.97 9.21
CA ILE A 371 7.68 -1.81 10.66
C ILE A 371 7.79 -3.16 11.35
N ALA A 372 6.92 -4.10 10.97
CA ALA A 372 6.79 -5.39 11.65
C ALA A 372 8.06 -6.28 11.58
N GLU A 373 8.83 -6.19 10.48
CA GLU A 373 10.01 -7.03 10.26
C GLU A 373 11.34 -6.26 10.43
N HIS A 374 11.34 -4.92 10.30
CA HIS A 374 12.58 -4.13 10.23
C HIS A 374 12.61 -2.92 11.15
N ASN A 375 11.54 -2.64 11.92
CA ASN A 375 11.38 -1.41 12.70
C ASN A 375 11.62 -0.13 11.88
N ALA A 376 11.40 -0.22 10.56
CA ALA A 376 11.61 0.88 9.64
C ALA A 376 10.33 1.73 9.56
N VAL A 377 10.27 2.78 10.37
CA VAL A 377 9.16 3.73 10.41
C VAL A 377 9.30 4.71 9.26
N SER A 378 8.23 4.99 8.55
CA SER A 378 8.19 6.06 7.55
C SER A 378 7.53 7.31 8.11
N ILE A 379 7.88 8.47 7.55
CA ILE A 379 7.29 9.77 7.93
C ILE A 379 5.77 9.77 7.76
N GLU A 380 5.25 9.04 6.77
CA GLU A 380 3.81 8.86 6.55
C GLU A 380 3.15 8.12 7.71
N HIS A 381 3.79 7.09 8.25
CA HIS A 381 3.29 6.35 9.40
C HIS A 381 3.30 7.20 10.68
N ASP A 382 4.38 7.97 10.91
CA ASP A 382 4.46 8.91 12.03
C ASP A 382 3.34 9.94 11.96
N LEU A 383 3.07 10.47 10.75
CA LEU A 383 1.99 11.42 10.55
C LEU A 383 0.60 10.79 10.85
N ILE A 384 0.36 9.56 10.38
CA ILE A 384 -0.89 8.83 10.67
C ILE A 384 -1.05 8.62 12.19
N SER A 385 0.01 8.18 12.88
CA SER A 385 0.00 7.99 14.34
C SER A 385 -0.29 9.29 15.10
N ILE A 386 0.21 10.41 14.60
CA ILE A 386 -0.04 11.74 15.16
C ILE A 386 -1.49 12.18 14.93
N LEU A 387 -2.04 11.94 13.73
CA LEU A 387 -3.44 12.23 13.40
C LEU A 387 -4.39 11.41 14.27
N ASP A 388 -4.07 10.16 14.53
CA ASP A 388 -4.85 9.25 15.38
C ASP A 388 -4.87 9.75 16.84
N LYS A 389 -3.70 10.02 17.40
CA LYS A 389 -3.57 10.64 18.74
C LYS A 389 -4.31 11.97 18.85
N GLN A 390 -4.24 12.81 17.81
CA GLN A 390 -4.95 14.08 17.74
C GLN A 390 -6.47 13.87 17.76
N SER A 391 -6.96 12.88 16.98
CA SER A 391 -8.38 12.53 16.91
C SER A 391 -8.93 12.08 18.27
N GLU A 392 -8.13 11.34 19.04
CA GLU A 392 -8.51 10.87 20.36
C GLU A 392 -8.40 11.93 21.45
N SER A 393 -7.28 12.69 21.47
CA SER A 393 -6.97 13.64 22.54
C SER A 393 -7.61 15.02 22.34
N GLY A 394 -7.86 15.44 21.11
CA GLY A 394 -8.25 16.80 20.76
C GLY A 394 -7.17 17.87 21.03
N ASP A 395 -5.93 17.46 21.37
CA ASP A 395 -4.84 18.40 21.70
C ASP A 395 -4.30 19.11 20.46
N LEU A 396 -4.65 20.37 20.29
CA LEU A 396 -4.23 21.21 19.16
C LEU A 396 -2.74 21.55 19.14
N LYS A 397 -1.97 21.20 20.17
CA LYS A 397 -0.53 21.49 20.27
C LYS A 397 0.34 20.40 19.62
N VAL A 398 -0.23 19.24 19.33
CA VAL A 398 0.48 18.15 18.67
C VAL A 398 0.89 18.57 17.26
N ARG A 399 2.15 18.31 16.89
CA ARG A 399 2.72 18.68 15.58
C ARG A 399 3.27 17.45 14.87
N GLY A 400 3.06 17.41 13.56
CA GLY A 400 3.60 16.39 12.67
C GLY A 400 5.02 16.68 12.20
N PRO A 401 5.71 15.68 11.62
CA PRO A 401 7.04 15.84 11.05
C PRO A 401 7.03 16.84 9.90
N GLN A 402 8.15 17.56 9.74
CA GLN A 402 8.31 18.61 8.72
C GLN A 402 9.58 18.33 7.91
N ASP A 403 9.49 17.45 6.93
CA ASP A 403 10.55 17.22 5.97
C ASP A 403 10.09 17.66 4.57
N PRO A 404 10.63 18.76 4.02
CA PRO A 404 10.20 19.27 2.72
C PRO A 404 10.54 18.36 1.54
N PHE A 405 11.41 17.37 1.74
CA PHE A 405 11.86 16.44 0.68
C PHE A 405 11.03 15.16 0.60
N THR A 406 10.07 14.96 1.52
CA THR A 406 9.19 13.80 1.51
C THR A 406 7.72 14.20 1.42
N ALA A 407 6.88 13.38 0.78
CA ALA A 407 5.44 13.63 0.68
C ALA A 407 4.77 13.72 2.06
N GLY A 408 5.14 12.83 2.99
CA GLY A 408 4.64 12.83 4.36
C GLY A 408 5.03 14.10 5.14
N GLY A 409 6.26 14.58 4.97
CA GLY A 409 6.73 15.79 5.62
C GLY A 409 6.08 17.07 5.07
N VAL A 410 5.82 17.13 3.75
CA VAL A 410 5.04 18.22 3.14
C VAL A 410 3.60 18.24 3.70
N ILE A 411 2.94 17.07 3.80
CA ILE A 411 1.61 16.98 4.42
C ILE A 411 1.67 17.40 5.88
N GLY A 412 2.69 16.99 6.63
CA GLY A 412 2.94 17.39 8.03
C GLY A 412 3.10 18.89 8.19
N LEU A 413 3.74 19.57 7.24
CA LEU A 413 3.85 21.03 7.22
C LEU A 413 2.46 21.70 7.13
N TYR A 414 1.60 21.26 6.21
CA TYR A 414 0.25 21.80 6.08
C TYR A 414 -0.64 21.44 7.27
N TYR A 415 -0.50 20.23 7.82
CA TYR A 415 -1.15 19.84 9.06
C TYR A 415 -0.78 20.78 10.20
N ASN A 416 0.49 21.06 10.42
CA ASN A 416 0.97 21.96 11.46
C ASN A 416 0.43 23.38 11.29
N LYS A 417 0.36 23.88 10.04
CA LYS A 417 -0.24 25.17 9.72
C LYS A 417 -1.73 25.22 10.08
N LEU A 418 -2.45 24.13 9.80
CA LEU A 418 -3.86 23.99 10.16
C LEU A 418 -4.04 23.98 11.68
N MET A 419 -3.25 23.17 12.40
CA MET A 419 -3.32 23.09 13.86
C MET A 419 -3.02 24.45 14.52
N SER A 420 -2.01 25.19 14.07
CA SER A 420 -1.71 26.52 14.56
C SER A 420 -2.88 27.49 14.36
N LYS A 421 -3.56 27.42 13.22
CA LYS A 421 -4.73 28.26 12.95
C LYS A 421 -5.93 27.91 13.83
N LEU A 422 -6.15 26.61 14.08
CA LEU A 422 -7.19 26.15 15.00
C LEU A 422 -6.90 26.55 16.45
N GLU A 423 -5.66 26.43 16.90
CA GLU A 423 -5.20 26.85 18.23
C GLU A 423 -5.46 28.34 18.47
N THR A 424 -5.07 29.20 17.51
CA THR A 424 -5.34 30.64 17.58
C THR A 424 -6.84 30.92 17.63
N SER A 425 -7.64 30.25 16.80
CA SER A 425 -9.10 30.43 16.78
C SER A 425 -9.77 30.00 18.10
N GLU A 426 -9.29 28.92 18.72
CA GLU A 426 -9.79 28.47 20.03
C GLU A 426 -9.42 29.44 21.14
N GLU A 427 -8.20 30.01 21.13
CA GLU A 427 -7.79 31.06 22.07
C GLU A 427 -8.64 32.33 21.94
N GLU A 428 -8.90 32.78 20.72
CA GLU A 428 -9.77 33.95 20.47
C GLU A 428 -11.18 33.69 21.00
N LYS A 429 -11.74 32.51 20.70
CA LYS A 429 -13.07 32.11 21.18
C LYS A 429 -13.16 32.08 22.71
N ASN A 430 -12.12 31.62 23.39
CA ASN A 430 -12.05 31.59 24.84
C ASN A 430 -11.97 33.02 25.43
N LYS A 431 -11.17 33.90 24.82
CA LYS A 431 -11.12 35.33 25.22
C LYS A 431 -12.48 36.01 25.04
N TRP A 432 -13.19 35.71 23.94
CA TRP A 432 -14.54 36.19 23.71
C TRP A 432 -15.54 35.70 24.76
N ARG A 433 -15.50 34.42 25.11
CA ARG A 433 -16.36 33.85 26.17
C ARG A 433 -16.11 34.47 27.53
N GLU A 434 -14.86 34.69 27.90
CA GLU A 434 -14.49 35.37 29.16
C GLU A 434 -15.00 36.80 29.19
N ARG A 435 -14.86 37.54 28.07
CA ARG A 435 -15.34 38.90 27.96
C ARG A 435 -16.86 39.00 28.14
N ILE A 436 -17.60 38.19 27.40
CA ILE A 436 -19.08 38.11 27.51
C ILE A 436 -19.47 37.74 28.94
N SER A 437 -18.83 36.77 29.56
CA SER A 437 -19.13 36.38 30.95
C SER A 437 -18.91 37.54 31.94
N LYS A 438 -17.87 38.34 31.77
CA LYS A 438 -17.62 39.53 32.59
C LYS A 438 -18.70 40.61 32.40
N GLU A 439 -19.11 40.87 31.14
CA GLU A 439 -20.14 41.85 30.82
C GLU A 439 -21.50 41.43 31.39
N VAL A 440 -21.86 40.14 31.29
CA VAL A 440 -23.08 39.60 31.88
C VAL A 440 -23.07 39.74 33.42
N LYS A 441 -21.95 39.42 34.09
CA LYS A 441 -21.84 39.59 35.54
C LYS A 441 -21.99 41.07 35.99
N LEU A 442 -21.53 42.02 35.18
CA LEU A 442 -21.75 43.43 35.43
C LEU A 442 -23.23 43.80 35.28
N ALA A 443 -23.90 43.31 34.25
CA ALA A 443 -25.34 43.52 34.05
C ALA A 443 -26.17 43.00 35.23
N VAL A 444 -25.83 41.84 35.78
CA VAL A 444 -26.48 41.29 37.01
C VAL A 444 -26.33 42.24 38.19
N LYS A 445 -25.12 42.75 38.45
CA LYS A 445 -24.87 43.70 39.53
C LYS A 445 -25.66 45.02 39.38
N VAL A 446 -25.81 45.50 38.14
CA VAL A 446 -26.62 46.69 37.87
C VAL A 446 -28.10 46.38 38.15
N GLN A 447 -28.59 45.21 37.72
CA GLN A 447 -29.98 44.80 37.96
C GLN A 447 -30.31 44.68 39.46
N GLU A 448 -29.41 44.14 40.27
CA GLU A 448 -29.58 44.00 41.72
C GLU A 448 -29.87 45.37 42.40
N ASN A 449 -29.44 46.49 41.81
CA ASN A 449 -29.72 47.83 42.35
C ASN A 449 -31.16 48.30 42.05
N PHE A 450 -31.89 47.67 41.12
CA PHE A 450 -33.30 47.96 40.85
C PHE A 450 -34.25 47.18 41.78
N LEU A 451 -33.71 46.24 42.54
CA LEU A 451 -34.49 45.47 43.51
C LEU A 451 -34.42 46.11 44.90
N PRO A 452 -35.49 46.03 45.68
CA PRO A 452 -35.46 46.68 47.03
C PRO A 452 -34.41 46.03 47.92
N LYS A 453 -33.65 46.85 48.63
CA LYS A 453 -32.63 46.38 49.56
C LYS A 453 -33.29 45.72 50.79
N ARG A 454 -32.87 44.51 51.13
CA ARG A 454 -33.45 43.57 52.11
C ARG A 454 -33.64 44.08 53.55
N ASN A 455 -33.33 45.35 53.89
CA ASN A 455 -33.25 45.84 55.26
C ASN A 455 -34.35 46.82 55.67
N LEU A 456 -35.57 46.67 55.19
CA LEU A 456 -36.71 47.41 55.73
C LEU A 456 -37.30 46.63 56.93
N LYS A 457 -36.61 46.62 58.06
CA LYS A 457 -37.00 45.89 59.30
C LYS A 457 -38.35 46.33 59.89
N ASN A 458 -38.90 47.45 59.45
CA ASN A 458 -40.10 48.07 59.99
C ASN A 458 -41.36 47.91 59.12
N TYR A 459 -41.27 47.17 58.03
CA TYR A 459 -42.41 46.99 57.10
C TYR A 459 -42.81 45.53 56.99
N PRO A 460 -44.12 45.22 56.89
CA PRO A 460 -44.63 43.86 56.85
C PRO A 460 -44.54 43.22 55.47
N VAL A 461 -43.67 43.70 54.55
CA VAL A 461 -43.48 43.19 53.19
C VAL A 461 -42.11 42.64 53.05
N HIS A 462 -42.03 41.34 52.59
CA HIS A 462 -40.82 40.66 52.24
C HIS A 462 -40.91 40.06 50.84
N GLY A 463 -39.85 40.19 50.04
CA GLY A 463 -39.76 39.63 48.71
C GLY A 463 -38.41 39.00 48.45
N ILE A 464 -38.40 37.96 47.65
CA ILE A 464 -37.17 37.26 47.17
C ILE A 464 -37.29 37.14 45.66
N ASN A 465 -36.30 37.58 44.93
CA ASN A 465 -36.14 37.31 43.49
C ASN A 465 -35.06 36.25 43.27
N ILE A 466 -35.41 35.16 42.60
CA ILE A 466 -34.50 34.07 42.23
C ILE A 466 -34.45 34.03 40.71
N ALA A 467 -33.35 34.55 40.14
CA ALA A 467 -33.17 34.61 38.70
C ALA A 467 -33.06 33.19 38.09
N ALA A 468 -33.86 32.90 37.03
CA ALA A 468 -33.81 31.63 36.28
C ALA A 468 -32.60 31.55 35.33
N ARG A 469 -32.01 32.70 35.01
CA ARG A 469 -30.74 32.86 34.25
C ARG A 469 -29.92 33.95 34.95
N GLU A 470 -28.79 34.33 34.33
CA GLU A 470 -27.90 35.34 34.89
C GLU A 470 -28.63 36.66 35.17
N VAL A 471 -29.55 37.06 34.29
CA VAL A 471 -30.38 38.29 34.43
C VAL A 471 -31.85 37.87 34.48
N SER A 472 -32.61 38.40 35.48
CA SER A 472 -34.04 38.09 35.69
C SER A 472 -34.95 39.03 34.92
N GLY A 473 -36.05 38.50 34.38
CA GLY A 473 -37.19 39.30 33.94
C GLY A 473 -38.16 39.64 35.08
N ASP A 474 -38.25 38.70 36.03
CA ASP A 474 -39.12 38.88 37.22
C ASP A 474 -38.55 39.91 38.18
N PHE A 475 -39.43 40.68 38.76
CA PHE A 475 -39.05 41.61 39.84
C PHE A 475 -40.20 41.86 40.80
N PHE A 476 -39.85 42.29 41.99
CA PHE A 476 -40.78 42.93 42.92
C PHE A 476 -40.16 44.26 43.39
N SER A 477 -41.00 45.19 43.76
CA SER A 477 -40.58 46.44 44.41
C SER A 477 -41.67 46.89 45.36
N PHE A 478 -41.28 47.71 46.30
CA PHE A 478 -42.21 48.40 47.22
C PHE A 478 -41.65 49.76 47.63
N TYR A 479 -42.58 50.71 47.84
CA TYR A 479 -42.24 52.03 48.20
C TYR A 479 -43.11 52.46 49.42
N PRO A 480 -42.55 52.71 50.59
CA PRO A 480 -43.27 53.16 51.79
C PRO A 480 -43.60 54.67 51.71
N HIS A 481 -44.85 54.97 52.02
CA HIS A 481 -45.32 56.34 52.04
C HIS A 481 -46.29 56.64 53.24
N ASN A 482 -45.78 57.32 54.31
CA ASN A 482 -46.52 57.60 55.56
C ASN A 482 -47.17 56.30 56.12
N ASP A 483 -48.51 56.20 56.04
CA ASP A 483 -49.35 55.13 56.60
C ASP A 483 -49.67 54.02 55.52
N SER A 484 -49.04 54.08 54.33
CA SER A 484 -49.28 53.11 53.27
C SER A 484 -47.97 52.63 52.61
N ILE A 485 -48.03 51.43 51.95
CA ILE A 485 -46.95 50.87 51.21
C ILE A 485 -47.48 50.52 49.83
N TYR A 486 -46.91 51.14 48.78
CA TYR A 486 -47.14 50.72 47.38
C TYR A 486 -46.23 49.53 47.07
N PHE A 487 -46.78 48.54 46.42
CA PHE A 487 -46.02 47.34 46.01
C PHE A 487 -46.33 46.87 44.57
N ILE A 488 -45.35 46.24 43.95
CA ILE A 488 -45.47 45.59 42.64
C ILE A 488 -44.79 44.23 42.68
N ILE A 489 -45.44 43.22 42.04
CA ILE A 489 -44.85 41.96 41.61
C ILE A 489 -45.09 41.89 40.12
N ALA A 490 -44.04 41.64 39.34
CA ALA A 490 -44.09 41.67 37.88
C ALA A 490 -43.21 40.63 37.25
N ASP A 491 -43.69 40.06 36.12
CA ASP A 491 -42.98 39.12 35.25
C ASP A 491 -42.91 39.71 33.84
N VAL A 492 -41.71 39.79 33.30
CA VAL A 492 -41.42 40.23 31.93
C VAL A 492 -41.37 39.03 31.02
N ALA A 493 -42.21 39.00 30.00
CA ALA A 493 -42.19 37.94 28.98
C ALA A 493 -40.84 37.84 28.30
N GLY A 494 -40.13 36.72 28.55
CA GLY A 494 -38.78 36.47 28.01
C GLY A 494 -37.75 36.18 29.09
N LYS A 495 -36.48 35.99 28.68
CA LYS A 495 -35.38 35.64 29.60
C LYS A 495 -34.07 36.33 29.19
N GLY A 496 -33.19 36.56 30.16
CA GLY A 496 -31.85 37.11 29.92
C GLY A 496 -31.82 38.63 29.80
N ILE A 497 -30.77 39.18 29.21
CA ILE A 497 -30.46 40.63 29.22
C ILE A 497 -31.62 41.50 28.71
N HIS A 498 -32.30 41.10 27.66
CA HIS A 498 -33.42 41.86 27.08
C HIS A 498 -34.58 42.00 28.06
N ALA A 499 -34.95 40.88 28.72
CA ALA A 499 -36.01 40.92 29.74
C ALA A 499 -35.60 41.77 30.95
N GLY A 500 -34.31 41.68 31.38
CA GLY A 500 -33.75 42.50 32.44
C GLY A 500 -33.78 44.02 32.16
N MET A 501 -33.61 44.41 30.89
CA MET A 501 -33.73 45.83 30.50
C MET A 501 -35.16 46.34 30.60
N VAL A 502 -36.15 45.53 30.17
CA VAL A 502 -37.56 45.88 30.30
C VAL A 502 -37.97 45.91 31.77
N MET A 503 -37.50 44.96 32.58
CA MET A 503 -37.66 44.94 34.04
C MET A 503 -37.14 46.22 34.71
N ALA A 504 -35.91 46.61 34.37
CA ALA A 504 -35.29 47.84 34.94
C ALA A 504 -36.15 49.07 34.62
N LYS A 505 -36.68 49.17 33.39
CA LYS A 505 -37.61 50.25 33.02
C LYS A 505 -38.91 50.20 33.84
N ALA A 506 -39.54 49.03 33.90
CA ALA A 506 -40.78 48.85 34.61
C ALA A 506 -40.63 49.12 36.12
N SER A 507 -39.55 48.66 36.73
CA SER A 507 -39.22 48.92 38.14
C SER A 507 -39.00 50.43 38.42
N THR A 508 -38.28 51.11 37.52
CA THR A 508 -38.05 52.57 37.64
C THR A 508 -39.37 53.36 37.51
N LEU A 509 -40.24 52.98 36.55
CA LEU A 509 -41.55 53.63 36.41
C LEU A 509 -42.40 53.46 37.67
N PHE A 510 -42.45 52.26 38.21
CA PHE A 510 -43.17 52.02 39.48
C PHE A 510 -42.63 52.88 40.61
N GLU A 511 -41.32 52.95 40.75
CA GLU A 511 -40.68 53.78 41.81
C GLU A 511 -41.05 55.24 41.67
N VAL A 512 -40.96 55.80 40.46
CA VAL A 512 -41.28 57.25 40.23
C VAL A 512 -42.76 57.52 40.47
N LEU A 513 -43.65 56.63 40.00
CA LEU A 513 -45.10 56.86 40.22
C LEU A 513 -45.52 56.65 41.68
N SER A 514 -44.88 55.71 42.40
CA SER A 514 -45.11 55.58 43.87
C SER A 514 -44.68 56.77 44.67
N GLN A 515 -43.58 57.45 44.29
CA GLN A 515 -43.15 58.68 44.91
C GLN A 515 -44.14 59.86 44.74
N SER A 516 -44.86 59.86 43.63
CA SER A 516 -45.84 60.88 43.24
C SER A 516 -47.23 60.66 43.82
N LYS A 517 -47.48 59.60 44.62
CA LYS A 517 -48.77 59.24 45.22
C LYS A 517 -49.88 59.05 44.19
N VAL A 518 -49.54 58.38 43.10
CA VAL A 518 -50.52 57.98 42.05
C VAL A 518 -51.26 56.73 42.54
N ASP A 519 -52.57 56.69 42.36
CA ASP A 519 -53.39 55.51 42.72
C ASP A 519 -52.98 54.26 41.91
N PRO A 520 -53.09 53.07 42.47
CA PRO A 520 -52.61 51.85 41.82
C PRO A 520 -53.17 51.59 40.41
N ASP A 521 -54.45 51.96 40.13
CA ASP A 521 -55.06 51.85 38.82
C ASP A 521 -54.47 52.82 37.80
N GLU A 522 -54.25 54.04 38.20
CA GLU A 522 -53.57 55.09 37.42
C GLU A 522 -52.09 54.73 37.19
N MET A 523 -51.41 54.13 38.21
CA MET A 523 -50.03 53.66 38.05
C MET A 523 -49.95 52.59 36.90
N VAL A 524 -50.82 51.57 36.91
CA VAL A 524 -50.87 50.55 35.86
C VAL A 524 -51.14 51.17 34.51
N PHE A 525 -52.08 52.15 34.44
CA PHE A 525 -52.38 52.87 33.21
C PHE A 525 -51.14 53.64 32.67
N HIS A 526 -50.44 54.33 33.48
CA HIS A 526 -49.24 55.08 33.08
C HIS A 526 -48.08 54.15 32.70
N MET A 527 -47.86 53.11 33.48
CA MET A 527 -46.85 52.08 33.16
C MET A 527 -47.13 51.41 31.83
N ASN A 528 -48.38 51.00 31.58
CA ASN A 528 -48.79 50.35 30.33
C ASN A 528 -48.56 51.29 29.12
N ASN A 529 -48.97 52.56 29.24
CA ASN A 529 -48.78 53.53 28.16
C ASN A 529 -47.30 53.76 27.84
N ASP A 530 -46.45 53.90 28.85
CA ASP A 530 -45.00 54.15 28.65
C ASP A 530 -44.28 52.91 28.11
N LEU A 531 -44.65 51.72 28.58
CA LEU A 531 -44.07 50.46 28.08
C LEU A 531 -44.53 50.21 26.64
N ASN A 532 -45.77 50.50 26.27
CA ASN A 532 -46.30 50.36 24.89
C ASN A 532 -45.65 51.37 23.93
N ASN A 533 -45.34 52.59 24.39
CA ASN A 533 -44.63 53.58 23.58
C ASN A 533 -43.15 53.22 23.36
N THR A 534 -42.65 52.24 24.10
CA THR A 534 -41.27 51.75 23.97
C THR A 534 -41.25 50.52 23.11
N LYS A 535 -40.38 50.48 22.08
CA LYS A 535 -40.21 49.26 21.26
C LYS A 535 -39.53 48.17 22.07
N THR A 536 -40.33 47.39 22.84
CA THR A 536 -39.86 46.30 23.71
C THR A 536 -39.50 45.00 22.96
N GLY A 537 -39.53 45.03 21.62
CA GLY A 537 -39.27 43.80 20.80
C GLY A 537 -40.34 42.73 20.95
N GLY A 538 -41.60 43.10 21.29
CA GLY A 538 -42.70 42.19 21.51
C GLY A 538 -42.80 41.61 22.93
N MET A 539 -41.92 42.05 23.85
CA MET A 539 -41.99 41.66 25.25
C MET A 539 -43.03 42.50 25.96
N PHE A 540 -43.81 41.87 26.84
CA PHE A 540 -44.80 42.51 27.71
C PHE A 540 -44.50 42.19 29.18
N VAL A 541 -45.11 42.95 30.08
CA VAL A 541 -44.98 42.80 31.53
C VAL A 541 -46.35 42.44 32.10
N THR A 542 -46.41 41.33 32.81
CA THR A 542 -47.55 41.03 33.67
C THR A 542 -47.27 41.50 35.08
N SER A 543 -48.17 42.22 35.70
CA SER A 543 -47.92 42.78 37.03
C SER A 543 -49.15 42.83 37.92
N ILE A 544 -48.90 42.79 39.21
CA ILE A 544 -49.87 43.11 40.26
C ILE A 544 -49.32 44.35 40.98
N VAL A 545 -50.06 45.41 40.96
CA VAL A 545 -49.76 46.66 41.69
C VAL A 545 -50.82 46.89 42.76
N GLY A 546 -50.41 47.29 43.91
CA GLY A 546 -51.34 47.58 45.02
C GLY A 546 -50.80 48.57 46.05
N GLU A 547 -51.73 49.10 46.87
CA GLU A 547 -51.44 49.86 48.04
C GLU A 547 -51.91 49.12 49.29
N TYR A 548 -51.09 49.05 50.29
CA TYR A 548 -51.38 48.42 51.58
C TYR A 548 -51.34 49.53 52.65
N ASN A 549 -52.45 49.78 53.31
CA ASN A 549 -52.53 50.71 54.46
C ASN A 549 -52.07 49.97 55.72
N VAL A 550 -51.12 50.49 56.44
CA VAL A 550 -50.47 49.94 57.64
C VAL A 550 -51.28 50.14 58.89
#